data_363262297491a05f414ec623d4cc0769
#
_entry.id   363262297491a05f414ec623d4cc0769
#
_cell.length_a   1.000
_cell.length_b   1.000
_cell.length_c   1.000
_cell.angle_alpha   90.00
_cell.angle_beta   90.00
_cell.angle_gamma   90.00
#
_symmetry.space_group_name_H-M   'P 1'
#
loop_
_entity.id
_entity.type
_entity.pdbx_description
1 polymer ?
#
loop_
_entity_poly.entity_id
_entity_poly.type
_entity_poly.pdbx_seq_one_letter_code
_entity_poly.pdbx_strand_id
1 'polypeptide(L)'
;MSRPENPSALHILAFVYLTFSHVTDGVLAPEELDTIARVLQGWLPDAAPAVIQRVLVESAAWVNEFADDDERLAKAEEYADLMRQQMNEKQRQAVLVNLILLARADGQITAREESFIARLTAILDHA
;
A
#
# COMPACT_ATOMS: atom_id res chain seq x y z
N MET A 1 -12.29 13.55 5.57
CA MET A 1 -11.90 12.67 6.68
C MET A 1 -10.45 12.85 7.00
N SER A 2 -10.11 12.80 8.28
CA SER A 2 -8.73 12.93 8.73
C SER A 2 -8.03 11.58 8.72
N ARG A 3 -6.71 11.61 8.94
CA ARG A 3 -5.92 10.40 9.11
C ARG A 3 -6.43 9.58 10.30
N PRO A 4 -6.16 8.27 10.34
CA PRO A 4 -6.55 7.45 11.49
C PRO A 4 -5.75 7.83 12.73
N GLU A 5 -6.41 7.94 13.89
CA GLU A 5 -5.75 8.24 15.17
C GLU A 5 -4.84 7.11 15.61
N ASN A 6 -5.32 5.87 15.44
CA ASN A 6 -4.58 4.66 15.79
C ASN A 6 -4.54 3.74 14.57
N PRO A 7 -3.55 3.90 13.68
CA PRO A 7 -3.50 3.09 12.47
C PRO A 7 -3.42 1.61 12.78
N SER A 8 -4.34 0.83 12.19
CA SER A 8 -4.29 -0.62 12.25
C SER A 8 -3.30 -1.17 11.23
N ALA A 9 -3.02 -2.47 11.30
CA ALA A 9 -2.20 -3.14 10.28
C ALA A 9 -2.77 -2.92 8.87
N LEU A 10 -4.09 -2.93 8.74
CA LEU A 10 -4.76 -2.70 7.47
C LEU A 10 -4.54 -1.26 6.96
N HIS A 11 -4.54 -0.28 7.85
CA HIS A 11 -4.20 1.11 7.50
C HIS A 11 -2.76 1.23 6.98
N ILE A 12 -1.84 0.53 7.60
CA ILE A 12 -0.43 0.53 7.19
C ILE A 12 -0.27 -0.08 5.79
N LEU A 13 -0.93 -1.21 5.55
CA LEU A 13 -0.96 -1.81 4.21
C LEU A 13 -1.55 -0.85 3.18
N ALA A 14 -2.68 -0.23 3.51
CA ALA A 14 -3.32 0.75 2.62
C ALA A 14 -2.40 1.93 2.34
N PHE A 15 -1.70 2.43 3.35
CA PHE A 15 -0.73 3.52 3.17
C PHE A 15 0.34 3.15 2.15
N VAL A 16 0.93 1.96 2.29
CA VAL A 16 1.97 1.49 1.36
C VAL A 16 1.42 1.37 -0.07
N TYR A 17 0.25 0.77 -0.23
CA TYR A 17 -0.35 0.59 -1.55
C TYR A 17 -0.77 1.92 -2.19
N LEU A 18 -1.34 2.83 -1.41
CA LEU A 18 -1.71 4.16 -1.89
C LEU A 18 -0.47 4.98 -2.28
N THR A 19 0.59 4.90 -1.48
CA THR A 19 1.86 5.56 -1.78
C THR A 19 2.43 5.02 -3.09
N PHE A 20 2.41 3.71 -3.26
CA PHE A 20 2.86 3.09 -4.51
C PHE A 20 2.14 3.68 -5.71
N SER A 21 0.81 3.69 -5.69
CA SER A 21 0.02 4.21 -6.80
C SER A 21 0.21 5.71 -6.99
N HIS A 22 0.24 6.49 -5.92
CA HIS A 22 0.38 7.94 -5.97
C HIS A 22 1.74 8.38 -6.55
N VAL A 23 2.81 7.75 -6.05
CA VAL A 23 4.19 8.13 -6.44
C VAL A 23 4.48 7.71 -7.87
N THR A 24 3.94 6.57 -8.31
CA THR A 24 4.25 6.06 -9.65
C THR A 24 3.41 6.70 -10.74
N ASP A 25 2.17 7.10 -10.45
CA ASP A 25 1.24 7.62 -11.46
C ASP A 25 0.87 9.09 -11.25
N GLY A 26 1.15 9.65 -10.09
CA GLY A 26 0.83 11.05 -9.76
C GLY A 26 -0.63 11.30 -9.41
N VAL A 27 -1.54 10.46 -9.85
CA VAL A 27 -2.99 10.58 -9.59
C VAL A 27 -3.56 9.19 -9.32
N LEU A 28 -4.45 9.10 -8.33
CA LEU A 28 -5.14 7.85 -8.01
C LEU A 28 -6.41 7.74 -8.85
N ALA A 29 -6.38 6.88 -9.87
CA ALA A 29 -7.54 6.61 -10.70
C ALA A 29 -8.56 5.75 -9.91
N PRO A 30 -9.88 5.88 -10.23
CA PRO A 30 -10.90 5.04 -9.57
C PRO A 30 -10.63 3.55 -9.68
N GLU A 31 -10.09 3.07 -10.80
CA GLU A 31 -9.76 1.65 -11.01
C GLU A 31 -8.66 1.19 -10.04
N GLU A 32 -7.69 2.06 -9.77
CA GLU A 32 -6.62 1.76 -8.82
C GLU A 32 -7.14 1.67 -7.40
N LEU A 33 -8.04 2.58 -7.01
CA LEU A 33 -8.68 2.55 -5.71
C LEU A 33 -9.52 1.28 -5.52
N ASP A 34 -10.25 0.88 -6.56
CA ASP A 34 -11.02 -0.37 -6.54
C ASP A 34 -10.11 -1.59 -6.37
N THR A 35 -8.98 -1.60 -7.05
CA THR A 35 -8.01 -2.69 -6.95
C THR A 35 -7.42 -2.75 -5.55
N ILE A 36 -7.06 -1.60 -4.98
CA ILE A 36 -6.55 -1.54 -3.60
C ILE A 36 -7.61 -2.04 -2.62
N ALA A 37 -8.88 -1.63 -2.79
CA ALA A 37 -9.97 -2.09 -1.94
C ALA A 37 -10.11 -3.61 -1.97
N ARG A 38 -10.02 -4.22 -3.16
CA ARG A 38 -10.10 -5.68 -3.31
C ARG A 38 -8.91 -6.38 -2.65
N VAL A 39 -7.72 -5.83 -2.78
CA VAL A 39 -6.52 -6.36 -2.14
C VAL A 39 -6.66 -6.32 -0.63
N LEU A 40 -7.13 -5.19 -0.08
CA LEU A 40 -7.38 -5.07 1.36
C LEU A 40 -8.44 -6.03 1.85
N GLN A 41 -9.51 -6.23 1.05
CA GLN A 41 -10.55 -7.20 1.39
C GLN A 41 -9.98 -8.61 1.48
N GLY A 42 -8.99 -8.94 0.64
CA GLY A 42 -8.31 -10.23 0.70
C GLY A 42 -7.56 -10.48 2.01
N TRP A 43 -7.06 -9.40 2.65
CA TRP A 43 -6.40 -9.50 3.94
C TRP A 43 -7.39 -9.72 5.09
N LEU A 44 -8.61 -9.19 4.97
CA LEU A 44 -9.68 -9.35 5.95
C LEU A 44 -10.97 -9.75 5.21
N PRO A 45 -11.06 -11.02 4.77
CA PRO A 45 -12.20 -11.46 3.93
C PRO A 45 -13.57 -11.34 4.62
N ASP A 46 -13.59 -11.39 5.94
CA ASP A 46 -14.83 -11.31 6.71
C ASP A 46 -15.24 -9.88 7.07
N ALA A 47 -14.39 -8.90 6.76
CA ALA A 47 -14.70 -7.49 7.04
C ALA A 47 -15.80 -7.00 6.11
N ALA A 48 -16.73 -6.20 6.63
CA ALA A 48 -17.76 -5.58 5.80
C ALA A 48 -17.12 -4.61 4.79
N PRO A 49 -17.65 -4.50 3.55
CA PRO A 49 -17.12 -3.57 2.57
C PRO A 49 -17.03 -2.12 3.06
N ALA A 50 -17.96 -1.70 3.92
CA ALA A 50 -17.93 -0.35 4.51
C ALA A 50 -16.69 -0.13 5.37
N VAL A 51 -16.21 -1.15 6.07
CA VAL A 51 -14.99 -1.08 6.89
C VAL A 51 -13.77 -0.88 5.98
N ILE A 52 -13.71 -1.63 4.90
CA ILE A 52 -12.61 -1.52 3.92
C ILE A 52 -12.59 -0.11 3.30
N GLN A 53 -13.76 0.40 2.90
CA GLN A 53 -13.86 1.76 2.35
C GLN A 53 -13.42 2.82 3.35
N ARG A 54 -13.78 2.67 4.61
CA ARG A 54 -13.37 3.59 5.66
C ARG A 54 -11.86 3.60 5.84
N VAL A 55 -11.24 2.42 5.90
CA VAL A 55 -9.78 2.29 6.00
C VAL A 55 -9.12 2.96 4.81
N LEU A 56 -9.63 2.74 3.61
CA LEU A 56 -9.08 3.32 2.39
C LEU A 56 -9.16 4.86 2.42
N VAL A 57 -10.30 5.42 2.80
CA VAL A 57 -10.49 6.88 2.87
C VAL A 57 -9.59 7.51 3.92
N GLU A 58 -9.51 6.92 5.11
CA GLU A 58 -8.65 7.41 6.18
C GLU A 58 -7.17 7.33 5.80
N SER A 59 -6.78 6.25 5.15
CA SER A 59 -5.39 6.06 4.71
C SER A 59 -5.02 7.02 3.58
N ALA A 60 -5.94 7.31 2.67
CA ALA A 60 -5.74 8.30 1.60
C ALA A 60 -5.52 9.69 2.19
N ALA A 61 -6.31 10.08 3.20
CA ALA A 61 -6.13 11.35 3.91
C ALA A 61 -4.75 11.39 4.58
N TRP A 62 -4.31 10.28 5.14
CA TRP A 62 -3.00 10.17 5.78
C TRP A 62 -1.86 10.36 4.77
N VAL A 63 -1.93 9.68 3.62
CA VAL A 63 -0.95 9.84 2.54
C VAL A 63 -0.87 11.30 2.09
N ASN A 64 -2.01 11.98 2.01
CA ASN A 64 -2.08 13.36 1.56
C ASN A 64 -1.55 14.38 2.58
N GLU A 65 -1.32 13.98 3.82
CA GLU A 65 -0.72 14.86 4.84
C GLU A 65 0.76 15.11 4.60
N PHE A 66 1.44 14.25 3.85
CA PHE A 66 2.86 14.41 3.57
C PHE A 66 3.08 15.48 2.49
N ALA A 67 4.13 16.27 2.66
CA ALA A 67 4.40 17.40 1.78
C ALA A 67 4.81 16.99 0.37
N ASP A 68 5.56 15.90 0.24
CA ASP A 68 6.07 15.46 -1.06
C ASP A 68 6.20 13.93 -1.12
N ASP A 69 6.52 13.44 -2.32
CA ASP A 69 6.66 12.02 -2.58
C ASP A 69 7.87 11.39 -1.89
N ASP A 70 8.95 12.16 -1.68
CA ASP A 70 10.12 11.63 -0.98
C ASP A 70 9.78 11.28 0.47
N GLU A 71 8.99 12.10 1.13
CA GLU A 71 8.51 11.83 2.48
C GLU A 71 7.58 10.60 2.51
N ARG A 72 6.69 10.49 1.51
CA ARG A 72 5.79 9.33 1.39
C ARG A 72 6.56 8.05 1.19
N LEU A 73 7.56 8.07 0.32
CA LEU A 73 8.43 6.91 0.05
C LEU A 73 9.20 6.50 1.29
N ALA A 74 9.80 7.46 1.99
CA ALA A 74 10.55 7.19 3.21
C ALA A 74 9.66 6.53 4.26
N LYS A 75 8.42 7.00 4.40
CA LYS A 75 7.46 6.45 5.35
C LYS A 75 7.00 5.05 4.93
N ALA A 76 6.78 4.84 3.63
CA ALA A 76 6.41 3.52 3.13
C ALA A 76 7.52 2.50 3.38
N GLU A 77 8.78 2.89 3.21
CA GLU A 77 9.92 2.00 3.51
C GLU A 77 10.03 1.69 5.00
N GLU A 78 9.76 2.67 5.85
CA GLU A 78 9.72 2.49 7.30
C GLU A 78 8.64 1.48 7.69
N TYR A 79 7.46 1.57 7.08
CA TYR A 79 6.37 0.63 7.33
C TYR A 79 6.67 -0.75 6.73
N ALA A 80 7.38 -0.82 5.60
CA ALA A 80 7.82 -2.10 5.06
C ALA A 80 8.75 -2.82 6.03
N ASP A 81 9.66 -2.09 6.66
CA ASP A 81 10.54 -2.65 7.70
C ASP A 81 9.76 -3.15 8.91
N LEU A 82 8.74 -2.40 9.32
CA LEU A 82 7.84 -2.81 10.41
C LEU A 82 7.08 -4.09 10.03
N MET A 83 6.59 -4.18 8.81
CA MET A 83 5.92 -5.37 8.30
C MET A 83 6.85 -6.58 8.31
N ARG A 84 8.11 -6.39 7.91
CA ARG A 84 9.12 -7.45 7.93
C ARG A 84 9.27 -8.04 9.33
N GLN A 85 9.25 -7.18 10.34
CA GLN A 85 9.40 -7.60 11.74
C GLN A 85 8.16 -8.33 12.28
N GLN A 86 6.98 -7.98 11.80
CA GLN A 86 5.71 -8.47 12.34
C GLN A 86 5.05 -9.55 11.51
N MET A 87 5.40 -9.66 10.23
CA MET A 87 4.80 -10.63 9.31
C MET A 87 5.67 -11.86 9.14
N ASN A 88 5.01 -13.01 8.92
CA ASN A 88 5.72 -14.21 8.51
C ASN A 88 6.09 -14.14 7.02
N GLU A 89 6.86 -15.11 6.55
CA GLU A 89 7.33 -15.14 5.16
C GLU A 89 6.16 -15.12 4.15
N LYS A 90 5.13 -15.90 4.42
CA LYS A 90 3.95 -16.00 3.55
C LYS A 90 3.25 -14.66 3.41
N GLN A 91 3.09 -13.93 4.51
CA GLN A 91 2.48 -12.61 4.51
C GLN A 91 3.34 -11.59 3.76
N ARG A 92 4.65 -11.61 3.95
CA ARG A 92 5.56 -10.72 3.22
C ARG A 92 5.50 -10.97 1.72
N GLN A 93 5.45 -12.23 1.30
CA GLN A 93 5.29 -12.58 -0.11
C GLN A 93 3.95 -12.08 -0.65
N ALA A 94 2.88 -12.16 0.14
CA ALA A 94 1.58 -11.66 -0.27
C ALA A 94 1.60 -10.15 -0.52
N VAL A 95 2.32 -9.37 0.28
CA VAL A 95 2.48 -7.91 0.05
C VAL A 95 3.10 -7.66 -1.33
N LEU A 96 4.16 -8.39 -1.67
CA LEU A 96 4.84 -8.23 -2.96
C LEU A 96 3.94 -8.63 -4.12
N VAL A 97 3.20 -9.72 -3.99
CA VAL A 97 2.23 -10.14 -5.01
C VAL A 97 1.16 -9.05 -5.21
N ASN A 98 0.69 -8.46 -4.12
CA ASN A 98 -0.30 -7.39 -4.18
C ASN A 98 0.22 -6.16 -4.93
N LEU A 99 1.49 -5.79 -4.71
CA LEU A 99 2.11 -4.66 -5.43
C LEU A 99 2.20 -4.95 -6.93
N ILE A 100 2.52 -6.19 -7.30
CA ILE A 100 2.56 -6.60 -8.71
C ILE A 100 1.17 -6.51 -9.34
N LEU A 101 0.13 -6.94 -8.61
CA LEU A 101 -1.25 -6.83 -9.07
C LEU A 101 -1.65 -5.38 -9.31
N LEU A 102 -1.26 -4.49 -8.40
CA LEU A 102 -1.53 -3.05 -8.54
C LEU A 102 -0.81 -2.46 -9.76
N ALA A 103 0.44 -2.84 -9.97
CA ALA A 103 1.21 -2.39 -11.12
C ALA A 103 0.58 -2.83 -12.43
N ARG A 104 0.04 -4.05 -12.48
CA ARG A 104 -0.59 -4.61 -13.69
C ARG A 104 -1.98 -4.07 -13.97
N ALA A 105 -2.62 -3.46 -12.98
CA ALA A 105 -3.98 -2.90 -13.16
C ALA A 105 -4.03 -1.88 -14.29
N ASP A 106 -2.93 -1.18 -14.57
CA ASP A 106 -2.82 -0.19 -15.66
C ASP A 106 -2.37 -0.78 -16.98
N GLY A 107 -2.09 -2.07 -17.04
CA GLY A 107 -1.69 -2.77 -18.25
C GLY A 107 -0.18 -2.80 -18.51
N GLN A 108 0.60 -1.89 -17.93
CA GLN A 108 2.05 -1.84 -18.10
C GLN A 108 2.73 -1.49 -16.78
N ILE A 109 3.85 -2.15 -16.50
CA ILE A 109 4.66 -1.83 -15.33
C ILE A 109 5.71 -0.79 -15.73
N THR A 110 5.66 0.38 -15.09
CA THR A 110 6.60 1.46 -15.36
C THR A 110 7.93 1.22 -14.63
N ALA A 111 8.96 1.96 -15.05
CA ALA A 111 10.27 1.91 -14.37
C ALA A 111 10.16 2.34 -12.90
N ARG A 112 9.32 3.32 -12.59
CA ARG A 112 9.10 3.78 -11.21
C ARG A 112 8.44 2.71 -10.36
N GLU A 113 7.46 2.00 -10.93
CA GLU A 113 6.80 0.89 -10.26
C GLU A 113 7.76 -0.25 -9.99
N GLU A 114 8.57 -0.62 -10.98
CA GLU A 114 9.60 -1.65 -10.81
C GLU A 114 10.60 -1.26 -9.70
N SER A 115 11.02 0.00 -9.67
CA SER A 115 11.95 0.50 -8.66
C SER A 115 11.34 0.41 -7.25
N PHE A 116 10.08 0.82 -7.10
CA PHE A 116 9.37 0.73 -5.82
C PHE A 116 9.27 -0.71 -5.34
N ILE A 117 8.84 -1.61 -6.23
CA ILE A 117 8.71 -3.04 -5.92
C ILE A 117 10.07 -3.63 -5.54
N ALA A 118 11.13 -3.29 -6.29
CA ALA A 118 12.47 -3.77 -5.98
C ALA A 118 12.95 -3.33 -4.60
N ARG A 119 12.69 -2.08 -4.21
CA ARG A 119 13.07 -1.57 -2.89
C ARG A 119 12.31 -2.27 -1.78
N LEU A 120 11.00 -2.45 -1.93
CA LEU A 120 10.21 -3.16 -0.94
C LEU A 120 10.58 -4.64 -0.87
N THR A 121 10.89 -5.25 -2.00
CA THR A 121 11.38 -6.63 -2.03
C THR A 121 12.66 -6.76 -1.20
N ALA A 122 13.61 -5.84 -1.40
CA ALA A 122 14.87 -5.85 -0.66
C ALA A 122 14.64 -5.71 0.86
N ILE A 123 13.70 -4.86 1.26
CA ILE A 123 13.37 -4.66 2.67
C ILE A 123 12.66 -5.90 3.25
N LEU A 124 11.63 -6.39 2.57
CA LEU A 124 10.78 -7.48 3.09
C LEU A 124 11.48 -8.84 3.09
N ASP A 125 12.40 -9.07 2.14
CA ASP A 125 13.16 -10.32 2.07
C ASP A 125 14.42 -10.31 2.96
N HIS A 126 14.73 -9.18 3.57
CA HIS A 126 15.89 -9.07 4.45
C HIS A 126 15.60 -9.76 5.77
N ALA A 127 16.08 -10.97 5.89
CA ALA A 127 15.87 -11.81 7.08
C ALA A 127 16.79 -11.41 8.23
#